data_f247e3c99763b964a55a8d5a25405006
#
_entry.id   f247e3c99763b964a55a8d5a25405006
#
_cell.length_a   1.000
_cell.length_b   1.000
_cell.length_c   1.000
_cell.angle_alpha   90.00
_cell.angle_beta   90.00
_cell.angle_gamma   90.00
#
_symmetry.space_group_name_H-M   'P 1'
#
loop_
_entity.id
_entity.type
_entity.pdbx_description
1 polymer ?
#
loop_
_entity_poly.entity_id
_entity_poly.type
_entity_poly.pdbx_seq_one_letter_code
_entity_poly.pdbx_strand_id
1 'polypeptide(L)'
;GGQNTRLALAKMLLEKPNLLVLDEPTNHLDIETIAWLENYLVNYSGALIIVSHDRYFLDKVATITLDLTKHSLDRYVGNYSRFVELKEQKLATEAKNYEKQQKEIAALEDFVNRNLVRASTTKRAQSRRKQLEKMERLDKPEAGKKAANMTFQSEKTSGNVVLTVENAAI
;
A
#
# COMPACT_ATOMS: atom_id res chain seq x y z
N GLY A 1 -19.10 8.03 -24.78
CA GLY A 1 -17.91 7.91 -24.04
C GLY A 1 -16.92 6.82 -24.40
N GLY A 2 -17.20 5.54 -24.20
CA GLY A 2 -16.17 4.48 -24.26
C GLY A 2 -15.51 4.26 -25.62
N GLN A 3 -16.21 4.46 -26.72
CA GLN A 3 -15.62 4.28 -28.06
C GLN A 3 -14.53 5.32 -28.38
N ASN A 4 -14.71 6.56 -27.97
CA ASN A 4 -13.70 7.60 -28.19
C ASN A 4 -12.42 7.35 -27.37
N THR A 5 -12.57 6.82 -26.15
CA THR A 5 -11.42 6.44 -25.31
C THR A 5 -10.63 5.29 -25.91
N ARG A 6 -11.33 4.26 -26.44
CA ARG A 6 -10.69 3.13 -27.14
C ARG A 6 -9.94 3.58 -28.37
N LEU A 7 -10.54 4.47 -29.18
CA LEU A 7 -9.90 4.98 -30.40
C LEU A 7 -8.66 5.84 -30.07
N ALA A 8 -8.75 6.68 -29.04
CA ALA A 8 -7.62 7.48 -28.58
C ALA A 8 -6.47 6.60 -28.07
N LEU A 9 -6.79 5.57 -27.29
CA LEU A 9 -5.83 4.59 -26.78
C LEU A 9 -5.17 3.84 -27.94
N ALA A 10 -5.95 3.31 -28.89
CA ALA A 10 -5.42 2.61 -30.06
C ALA A 10 -4.48 3.49 -30.90
N LYS A 11 -4.85 4.75 -31.14
CA LYS A 11 -4.01 5.70 -31.86
C LYS A 11 -2.69 5.94 -31.17
N MET A 12 -2.72 6.21 -29.86
CA MET A 12 -1.53 6.44 -29.03
C MET A 12 -0.60 5.22 -29.02
N LEU A 13 -1.15 4.02 -28.93
CA LEU A 13 -0.37 2.78 -28.93
C LEU A 13 0.27 2.49 -30.29
N LEU A 14 -0.36 2.89 -31.40
CA LEU A 14 0.20 2.76 -32.76
C LEU A 14 1.41 3.69 -32.97
N GLU A 15 1.48 4.82 -32.29
CA GLU A 15 2.60 5.76 -32.36
C GLU A 15 3.88 5.24 -31.69
N LYS A 16 3.79 4.18 -30.86
CA LYS A 16 4.89 3.54 -30.13
C LYS A 16 5.84 4.53 -29.44
N PRO A 17 5.35 5.41 -28.58
CA PRO A 17 6.18 6.39 -27.90
C PRO A 17 7.23 5.72 -27.00
N ASN A 18 8.36 6.37 -26.74
CA ASN A 18 9.39 5.84 -25.85
C ASN A 18 8.93 5.78 -24.39
N LEU A 19 8.00 6.64 -23.98
CA LEU A 19 7.38 6.68 -22.66
C LEU A 19 5.86 6.74 -22.82
N LEU A 20 5.17 5.86 -22.14
CA LEU A 20 3.72 5.80 -22.07
C LEU A 20 3.26 6.02 -20.63
N VAL A 21 2.39 6.99 -20.42
CA VAL A 21 1.78 7.27 -19.11
C VAL A 21 0.29 7.03 -19.22
N LEU A 22 -0.22 6.11 -18.42
CA LEU A 22 -1.63 5.71 -18.40
C LEU A 22 -2.22 5.96 -17.01
N ASP A 23 -3.32 6.68 -16.96
CA ASP A 23 -4.10 6.92 -15.75
C ASP A 23 -5.45 6.21 -15.88
N GLU A 24 -5.69 5.24 -14.97
CA GLU A 24 -6.89 4.39 -14.94
C GLU A 24 -7.28 3.80 -16.32
N PRO A 25 -6.36 3.13 -17.03
CA PRO A 25 -6.58 2.73 -18.41
C PRO A 25 -7.65 1.64 -18.57
N THR A 26 -8.00 0.92 -17.51
CA THR A 26 -9.04 -0.13 -17.51
C THR A 26 -10.45 0.44 -17.40
N ASN A 27 -10.60 1.72 -17.00
CA ASN A 27 -11.92 2.33 -16.84
C ASN A 27 -12.69 2.38 -18.14
N HIS A 28 -13.95 1.96 -18.09
CA HIS A 28 -14.88 1.93 -19.25
C HIS A 28 -14.49 0.97 -20.39
N LEU A 29 -13.56 0.05 -20.15
CA LEU A 29 -13.23 -1.02 -21.07
C LEU A 29 -14.00 -2.30 -20.72
N ASP A 30 -14.34 -3.10 -21.73
CA ASP A 30 -14.84 -4.46 -21.52
C ASP A 30 -13.68 -5.43 -21.27
N ILE A 31 -14.01 -6.62 -20.77
CA ILE A 31 -13.05 -7.65 -20.38
C ILE A 31 -12.12 -8.05 -21.52
N GLU A 32 -12.63 -8.14 -22.74
CA GLU A 32 -11.84 -8.52 -23.93
C GLU A 32 -10.82 -7.44 -24.27
N THR A 33 -11.23 -6.17 -24.19
CA THR A 33 -10.34 -5.02 -24.43
C THR A 33 -9.27 -4.91 -23.34
N ILE A 34 -9.61 -5.18 -22.06
CA ILE A 34 -8.64 -5.22 -20.97
C ILE A 34 -7.61 -6.33 -21.21
N ALA A 35 -8.04 -7.54 -21.55
CA ALA A 35 -7.13 -8.65 -21.81
C ALA A 35 -6.19 -8.36 -22.99
N TRP A 36 -6.69 -7.71 -24.03
CA TRP A 36 -5.86 -7.26 -25.15
C TRP A 36 -4.84 -6.20 -24.72
N LEU A 37 -5.27 -5.21 -23.92
CA LEU A 37 -4.40 -4.15 -23.40
C LEU A 37 -3.29 -4.72 -22.50
N GLU A 38 -3.62 -5.65 -21.60
CA GLU A 38 -2.65 -6.36 -20.76
C GLU A 38 -1.55 -7.01 -21.61
N ASN A 39 -1.95 -7.79 -22.62
CA ASN A 39 -1.01 -8.46 -23.51
C ASN A 39 -0.13 -7.48 -24.29
N TYR A 40 -0.70 -6.35 -24.72
CA TYR A 40 0.05 -5.32 -25.42
C TYR A 40 1.09 -4.67 -24.51
N LEU A 41 0.70 -4.29 -23.27
CA LEU A 41 1.56 -3.57 -22.33
C LEU A 41 2.67 -4.46 -21.75
N VAL A 42 2.42 -5.75 -21.54
CA VAL A 42 3.46 -6.71 -21.11
C VAL A 42 4.59 -6.80 -22.13
N ASN A 43 4.27 -6.68 -23.43
CA ASN A 43 5.24 -6.75 -24.53
C ASN A 43 5.72 -5.36 -24.99
N TYR A 44 5.36 -4.29 -24.26
CA TYR A 44 5.75 -2.94 -24.64
C TYR A 44 7.24 -2.71 -24.42
N SER A 45 7.94 -2.24 -25.47
CA SER A 45 9.39 -2.06 -25.42
C SER A 45 9.86 -0.73 -24.83
N GLY A 46 8.95 0.26 -24.68
CA GLY A 46 9.22 1.55 -24.10
C GLY A 46 9.06 1.57 -22.57
N ALA A 47 9.31 2.72 -21.97
CA ALA A 47 9.02 2.93 -20.55
C ALA A 47 7.51 3.10 -20.35
N LEU A 48 6.99 2.51 -19.27
CA LEU A 48 5.57 2.50 -18.95
C LEU A 48 5.34 2.96 -17.50
N ILE A 49 4.47 3.96 -17.33
CA ILE A 49 3.99 4.40 -16.01
C ILE A 49 2.47 4.23 -16.01
N ILE A 50 1.97 3.50 -15.02
CA ILE A 50 0.54 3.23 -14.87
C ILE A 50 0.08 3.66 -13.50
N VAL A 51 -1.05 4.35 -13.45
CA VAL A 51 -1.84 4.57 -12.23
C VAL A 51 -3.13 3.79 -12.38
N SER A 52 -3.43 2.87 -11.47
CA SER A 52 -4.68 2.09 -11.53
C SER A 52 -5.08 1.57 -10.14
N HIS A 53 -6.39 1.39 -9.96
CA HIS A 53 -6.98 0.70 -8.82
C HIS A 53 -7.26 -0.79 -9.11
N ASP A 54 -7.10 -1.22 -10.34
CA ASP A 54 -7.26 -2.62 -10.75
C ASP A 54 -6.02 -3.44 -10.40
N ARG A 55 -6.14 -4.20 -9.31
CA ARG A 55 -5.06 -5.03 -8.77
C ARG A 55 -4.65 -6.16 -9.73
N TYR A 56 -5.62 -6.76 -10.42
CA TYR A 56 -5.36 -7.85 -11.36
C TYR A 56 -4.60 -7.36 -12.58
N PHE A 57 -4.99 -6.21 -13.09
CA PHE A 57 -4.29 -5.55 -14.18
C PHE A 57 -2.84 -5.20 -13.78
N LEU A 58 -2.66 -4.59 -12.60
CA LEU A 58 -1.32 -4.26 -12.09
C LEU A 58 -0.46 -5.50 -11.87
N ASP A 59 -1.03 -6.61 -11.38
CA ASP A 59 -0.29 -7.85 -11.17
C ASP A 59 0.26 -8.45 -12.46
N LYS A 60 -0.43 -8.26 -13.57
CA LYS A 60 0.00 -8.76 -14.88
C LYS A 60 1.04 -7.87 -15.55
N VAL A 61 0.88 -6.56 -15.45
CA VAL A 61 1.64 -5.59 -16.25
C VAL A 61 2.81 -4.98 -15.49
N ALA A 62 2.67 -4.75 -14.17
CA ALA A 62 3.68 -4.04 -13.39
C ALA A 62 4.85 -4.95 -13.02
N THR A 63 6.06 -4.46 -13.27
CA THR A 63 7.33 -5.09 -12.83
C THR A 63 7.97 -4.35 -11.66
N ILE A 64 7.55 -3.11 -11.44
CA ILE A 64 7.99 -2.24 -10.34
C ILE A 64 6.74 -1.51 -9.85
N THR A 65 6.57 -1.47 -8.53
CA THR A 65 5.49 -0.70 -7.90
C THR A 65 6.09 0.47 -7.13
N LEU A 66 5.53 1.65 -7.32
CA LEU A 66 5.90 2.88 -6.60
C LEU A 66 4.79 3.23 -5.61
N ASP A 67 5.13 3.29 -4.33
CA ASP A 67 4.22 3.68 -3.26
C ASP A 67 4.46 5.13 -2.88
N LEU A 68 3.55 6.00 -3.30
CA LEU A 68 3.63 7.42 -3.03
C LEU A 68 2.86 7.75 -1.75
N THR A 69 3.60 8.19 -0.74
CA THR A 69 3.05 8.69 0.52
C THR A 69 3.20 10.22 0.62
N LYS A 70 2.71 10.82 1.69
CA LYS A 70 2.85 12.28 1.92
C LYS A 70 4.32 12.73 2.03
N HIS A 71 5.22 11.84 2.43
CA HIS A 71 6.60 12.18 2.81
C HIS A 71 7.65 11.40 2.05
N SER A 72 7.28 10.33 1.33
CA SER A 72 8.23 9.46 0.65
C SER A 72 7.66 8.84 -0.62
N LEU A 73 8.56 8.45 -1.51
CA LEU A 73 8.29 7.60 -2.66
C LEU A 73 9.12 6.34 -2.49
N ASP A 74 8.44 5.25 -2.13
CA ASP A 74 9.08 3.96 -1.94
C ASP A 74 8.96 3.11 -3.20
N ARG A 75 10.10 2.52 -3.65
CA ARG A 75 10.18 1.67 -4.82
C ARG A 75 10.25 0.21 -4.40
N TYR A 76 9.33 -0.59 -4.91
CA TYR A 76 9.28 -2.04 -4.71
C TYR A 76 9.47 -2.75 -6.05
N VAL A 77 10.39 -3.71 -6.10
CA VAL A 77 10.61 -4.55 -7.28
C VAL A 77 9.63 -5.72 -7.22
N GLY A 78 8.79 -5.82 -8.24
CA GLY A 78 7.75 -6.82 -8.35
C GLY A 78 6.41 -6.22 -8.77
N ASN A 79 5.42 -7.12 -8.98
CA ASN A 79 4.05 -6.77 -9.25
C ASN A 79 3.32 -6.28 -7.98
N TYR A 80 2.02 -6.00 -8.10
CA TYR A 80 1.22 -5.48 -6.99
C TYR A 80 1.14 -6.45 -5.80
N SER A 81 0.94 -7.74 -6.03
CA SER A 81 0.90 -8.76 -4.96
C SER A 81 2.23 -8.81 -4.19
N ARG A 82 3.35 -8.78 -4.91
CA ARG A 82 4.67 -8.75 -4.28
C ARG A 82 4.92 -7.47 -3.49
N PHE A 83 4.45 -6.34 -3.99
CA PHE A 83 4.49 -5.07 -3.26
C PHE A 83 3.74 -5.15 -1.93
N VAL A 84 2.53 -5.73 -1.90
CA VAL A 84 1.73 -5.88 -0.67
C VAL A 84 2.50 -6.67 0.38
N GLU A 85 3.08 -7.83 0.01
CA GLU A 85 3.89 -8.64 0.91
C GLU A 85 5.09 -7.87 1.48
N LEU A 86 5.85 -7.20 0.61
CA LEU A 86 7.03 -6.43 1.02
C LEU A 86 6.67 -5.25 1.92
N LYS A 87 5.56 -4.59 1.64
CA LYS A 87 5.06 -3.49 2.46
C LYS A 87 4.64 -3.96 3.84
N GLU A 88 3.94 -5.09 3.94
CA GLU A 88 3.58 -5.70 5.23
C GLU A 88 4.82 -6.10 6.04
N GLN A 89 5.83 -6.69 5.41
CA GLN A 89 7.09 -7.03 6.06
C GLN A 89 7.83 -5.78 6.57
N LYS A 90 7.87 -4.71 5.76
CA LYS A 90 8.47 -3.43 6.14
C LYS A 90 7.76 -2.86 7.38
N LEU A 91 6.43 -2.75 7.33
CA LEU A 91 5.62 -2.23 8.44
C LEU A 91 5.77 -3.05 9.72
N ALA A 92 5.78 -4.39 9.61
CA ALA A 92 6.00 -5.27 10.75
C ALA A 92 7.40 -5.08 11.37
N THR A 93 8.42 -4.85 10.54
CA THR A 93 9.79 -4.58 11.00
C THR A 93 9.89 -3.21 11.68
N GLU A 94 9.30 -2.18 11.08
CA GLU A 94 9.24 -0.83 11.65
C GLU A 94 8.51 -0.82 13.00
N ALA A 95 7.38 -1.54 13.11
CA ALA A 95 6.65 -1.68 14.36
C ALA A 95 7.49 -2.33 15.46
N LYS A 96 8.21 -3.42 15.15
CA LYS A 96 9.12 -4.08 16.10
C LYS A 96 10.26 -3.15 16.55
N ASN A 97 10.86 -2.43 15.60
CA ASN A 97 11.94 -1.50 15.91
C ASN A 97 11.45 -0.34 16.78
N TYR A 98 10.27 0.20 16.48
CA TYR A 98 9.63 1.22 17.31
C TYR A 98 9.36 0.73 18.71
N GLU A 99 8.74 -0.44 18.88
CA GLU A 99 8.49 -1.02 20.21
C GLU A 99 9.78 -1.28 21.00
N LYS A 100 10.83 -1.78 20.32
CA LYS A 100 12.13 -1.99 20.96
C LYS A 100 12.73 -0.66 21.44
N GLN A 101 12.69 0.37 20.60
CA GLN A 101 13.19 1.69 20.96
C GLN A 101 12.36 2.30 22.11
N GLN A 102 11.03 2.16 22.11
CA GLN A 102 10.19 2.67 23.21
C GLN A 102 10.51 1.99 24.53
N LYS A 103 10.78 0.68 24.54
CA LYS A 103 11.23 -0.05 25.74
C LYS A 103 12.59 0.43 26.23
N GLU A 104 13.53 0.69 25.31
CA GLU A 104 14.86 1.22 25.65
C GLU A 104 14.75 2.64 26.23
N ILE A 105 13.96 3.51 25.61
CA ILE A 105 13.70 4.87 26.10
C ILE A 105 13.11 4.82 27.51
N ALA A 106 12.06 4.03 27.72
CA ALA A 106 11.43 3.89 29.03
C ALA A 106 12.40 3.38 30.10
N ALA A 107 13.25 2.41 29.78
CA ALA A 107 14.26 1.90 30.72
C ALA A 107 15.33 2.96 31.06
N LEU A 108 15.76 3.75 30.08
CA LEU A 108 16.72 4.83 30.28
C LEU A 108 16.11 5.97 31.11
N GLU A 109 14.87 6.34 30.85
CA GLU A 109 14.14 7.38 31.59
C GLU A 109 13.94 6.95 33.06
N ASP A 110 13.50 5.70 33.26
CA ASP A 110 13.35 5.15 34.65
C ASP A 110 14.68 5.13 35.41
N PHE A 111 15.76 4.70 34.72
CA PHE A 111 17.10 4.75 35.32
C PHE A 111 17.51 6.18 35.69
N VAL A 112 17.33 7.14 34.82
CA VAL A 112 17.64 8.55 35.05
C VAL A 112 16.85 9.07 36.24
N ASN A 113 15.53 8.85 36.27
CA ASN A 113 14.64 9.34 37.32
C ASN A 113 15.00 8.79 38.70
N ARG A 114 15.37 7.51 38.80
CA ARG A 114 15.74 6.87 40.08
C ARG A 114 17.12 7.29 40.58
N ASN A 115 18.03 7.69 39.70
CA ASN A 115 19.44 7.88 40.05
C ASN A 115 19.90 9.34 40.01
N LEU A 116 19.08 10.29 39.60
CA LEU A 116 19.43 11.71 39.59
C LEU A 116 19.66 12.30 40.97
N VAL A 117 18.99 11.76 41.99
CA VAL A 117 18.99 12.28 43.37
C VAL A 117 20.17 11.76 44.18
N ARG A 118 20.85 10.68 43.78
CA ARG A 118 21.94 10.06 44.53
C ARG A 118 23.31 10.51 44.04
N ALA A 119 24.10 11.16 44.89
CA ALA A 119 25.43 11.70 44.56
C ALA A 119 26.37 10.68 43.88
N SER A 120 26.35 9.40 44.31
CA SER A 120 27.20 8.34 43.75
C SER A 120 26.84 7.89 42.33
N THR A 121 25.60 8.11 41.88
CA THR A 121 25.09 7.66 40.59
C THR A 121 24.81 8.79 39.61
N THR A 122 24.92 10.04 40.03
CA THR A 122 24.61 11.25 39.27
C THR A 122 25.35 11.31 37.92
N LYS A 123 26.64 10.99 37.88
CA LYS A 123 27.44 10.98 36.65
C LYS A 123 26.90 9.97 35.60
N ARG A 124 26.48 8.78 36.05
CA ARG A 124 25.91 7.74 35.17
C ARG A 124 24.53 8.17 34.68
N ALA A 125 23.72 8.76 35.55
CA ALA A 125 22.39 9.28 35.17
C ALA A 125 22.51 10.42 34.14
N GLN A 126 23.46 11.34 34.32
CA GLN A 126 23.75 12.40 33.36
C GLN A 126 24.22 11.85 31.99
N SER A 127 25.04 10.81 31.96
CA SER A 127 25.48 10.14 30.74
C SER A 127 24.28 9.52 29.98
N ARG A 128 23.39 8.82 30.72
CA ARG A 128 22.18 8.23 30.14
C ARG A 128 21.20 9.30 29.65
N ARG A 129 21.06 10.40 30.34
CA ARG A 129 20.26 11.55 29.90
C ARG A 129 20.80 12.13 28.59
N LYS A 130 22.12 12.33 28.47
CA LYS A 130 22.72 12.76 27.19
C LYS A 130 22.53 11.74 26.07
N GLN A 131 22.49 10.45 26.36
CA GLN A 131 22.17 9.41 25.39
C GLN A 131 20.72 9.56 24.89
N LEU A 132 19.74 9.77 25.78
CA LEU A 132 18.35 10.03 25.42
C LEU A 132 18.18 11.29 24.58
N GLU A 133 18.90 12.37 24.91
CA GLU A 133 18.85 13.65 24.18
C GLU A 133 19.42 13.53 22.75
N LYS A 134 20.38 12.61 22.55
CA LYS A 134 21.00 12.36 21.24
C LYS A 134 20.32 11.26 20.43
N MET A 135 19.39 10.53 21.04
CA MET A 135 18.71 9.41 20.39
C MET A 135 17.71 9.95 19.36
N GLU A 136 17.91 9.59 18.10
CA GLU A 136 16.94 9.84 17.03
C GLU A 136 15.69 8.99 17.30
N ARG A 137 14.57 9.66 17.52
CA ARG A 137 13.31 8.97 17.82
C ARG A 137 12.65 8.53 16.51
N LEU A 138 12.32 7.24 16.46
CA LEU A 138 11.56 6.70 15.37
C LEU A 138 10.11 7.20 15.43
N ASP A 139 9.58 7.57 14.29
CA ASP A 139 8.17 7.89 14.17
C ASP A 139 7.32 6.63 14.39
N LYS A 140 6.16 6.82 14.98
CA LYS A 140 5.21 5.72 15.14
C LYS A 140 4.76 5.26 13.75
N PRO A 141 4.96 3.97 13.39
CA PRO A 141 4.51 3.47 12.11
C PRO A 141 3.03 3.77 11.92
N GLU A 142 2.66 4.29 10.76
CA GLU A 142 1.25 4.43 10.41
C GLU A 142 0.67 3.02 10.37
N ALA A 143 -0.14 2.68 11.37
CA ALA A 143 -0.92 1.45 11.33
C ALA A 143 -1.77 1.51 10.07
N GLY A 144 -1.57 0.59 9.14
CA GLY A 144 -2.39 0.49 7.95
C GLY A 144 -3.86 0.64 8.35
N LYS A 145 -4.63 1.42 7.62
CA LYS A 145 -6.04 1.67 7.93
C LYS A 145 -6.70 0.32 8.23
N LYS A 146 -7.08 0.10 9.49
CA LYS A 146 -7.82 -1.10 9.87
C LYS A 146 -9.02 -1.18 8.94
N ALA A 147 -9.17 -2.30 8.24
CA ALA A 147 -10.36 -2.54 7.47
C ALA A 147 -11.57 -2.27 8.37
N ALA A 148 -12.49 -1.46 7.88
CA ALA A 148 -13.71 -1.20 8.63
C ALA A 148 -14.44 -2.53 8.83
N ASN A 149 -14.56 -2.98 10.07
CA ASN A 149 -15.40 -4.13 10.40
C ASN A 149 -16.86 -3.69 10.23
N MET A 150 -17.38 -3.85 9.03
CA MET A 150 -18.80 -3.62 8.77
C MET A 150 -19.54 -4.96 8.98
N THR A 151 -20.28 -5.06 10.06
CA THR A 151 -21.20 -6.17 10.30
C THR A 151 -22.57 -5.76 9.79
N PHE A 152 -23.00 -6.35 8.69
CA PHE A 152 -24.36 -6.15 8.21
C PHE A 152 -25.28 -7.08 8.98
N GLN A 153 -26.15 -6.51 9.81
CA GLN A 153 -27.26 -7.25 10.41
C GLN A 153 -28.50 -6.98 9.56
N SER A 154 -29.07 -8.01 8.98
CA SER A 154 -30.38 -7.88 8.34
C SER A 154 -31.47 -7.88 9.43
N GLU A 155 -32.31 -6.87 9.47
CA GLU A 155 -33.47 -6.80 10.37
C GLU A 155 -34.51 -7.88 10.09
N LYS A 156 -34.53 -8.46 8.91
CA LYS A 156 -35.39 -9.58 8.52
C LYS A 156 -34.59 -10.61 7.76
N THR A 157 -34.66 -11.85 8.20
CA THR A 157 -34.17 -12.98 7.40
C THR A 157 -35.11 -13.18 6.20
N SER A 158 -34.55 -13.24 4.99
CA SER A 158 -35.31 -13.64 3.80
C SER A 158 -35.86 -15.06 3.98
N GLY A 159 -37.04 -15.34 3.41
CA GLY A 159 -37.59 -16.71 3.39
C GLY A 159 -36.70 -17.68 2.61
N ASN A 160 -36.94 -18.97 2.76
CA ASN A 160 -36.18 -20.05 2.10
C ASN A 160 -36.18 -19.96 0.56
N VAL A 161 -37.15 -19.24 -0.03
CA VAL A 161 -37.25 -18.98 -1.46
C VAL A 161 -37.16 -17.48 -1.68
N VAL A 162 -36.06 -17.02 -2.26
CA VAL A 162 -35.80 -15.61 -2.49
C VAL A 162 -36.27 -15.17 -3.87
N LEU A 163 -36.24 -16.07 -4.84
CA LEU A 163 -36.67 -15.81 -6.20
C LEU A 163 -37.17 -17.13 -6.83
N THR A 164 -38.37 -17.06 -7.45
CA THR A 164 -38.89 -18.15 -8.30
C THR A 164 -39.06 -17.57 -9.70
N VAL A 165 -38.49 -18.23 -10.70
CA VAL A 165 -38.58 -17.82 -12.11
C VAL A 165 -39.35 -18.91 -12.84
N GLU A 166 -40.55 -18.61 -13.33
CA GLU A 166 -41.36 -19.53 -14.12
C GLU A 166 -41.46 -18.98 -15.57
N ASN A 167 -41.31 -19.85 -16.55
CA ASN A 167 -41.47 -19.56 -17.97
C ASN A 167 -40.54 -18.43 -18.50
N ALA A 168 -39.26 -18.41 -18.10
CA ALA A 168 -38.29 -17.52 -18.72
C ALA A 168 -37.97 -18.00 -20.15
N ALA A 169 -38.35 -17.19 -21.15
CA ALA A 169 -37.92 -17.35 -22.54
C ALA A 169 -36.78 -16.36 -22.83
N ILE A 170 -35.76 -16.82 -23.54
CA ILE A 170 -34.66 -16.00 -24.07
C ILE A 170 -34.97 -15.63 -25.50
#